data_cfa39d9af2a870b6094983d4ceb00eb4
#
_entry.id   cfa39d9af2a870b6094983d4ceb00eb4
#
_cell.length_a   1.000
_cell.length_b   1.000
_cell.length_c   1.000
_cell.angle_alpha   90.00
_cell.angle_beta   90.00
_cell.angle_gamma   90.00
#
_symmetry.space_group_name_H-M   'P 1'
#
loop_
_entity.id
_entity.type
_entity.pdbx_description
1 polymer ?
#
loop_
_entity_poly.entity_id
_entity_poly.type
_entity_poly.pdbx_seq_one_letter_code
_entity_poly.pdbx_strand_id
1 'polypeptide(L)'
;MRMLLHVCCGPCSVFPLKHLQEEYPEYEITGFFYNPNIHPYKEFVRRLDTLRMFAEKIGLTDLIIDEKYTLEEFLLEALHAPGGRCTHCYDLRMIQTARYAKEHGFDCFSTTLLVSPYQQHDLIKIAAEKAAAAEGVPFRYIDFRPGWQEGVKISRELEMYRQPYCGCVFSERDRYYKPRKGQN
;
A
#
# COMPACT_ATOMS: atom_id res chain seq x y z
N MET A 1 18.77 5.67 10.46
CA MET A 1 17.55 5.02 11.02
C MET A 1 16.95 4.12 9.96
N ARG A 2 16.56 2.88 10.33
CA ARG A 2 15.98 1.91 9.39
C ARG A 2 14.46 2.05 9.37
N MET A 3 13.90 2.39 8.20
CA MET A 3 12.45 2.53 8.01
C MET A 3 11.90 1.39 7.14
N LEU A 4 10.86 0.70 7.61
CA LEU A 4 10.09 -0.23 6.78
C LEU A 4 8.94 0.53 6.12
N LEU A 5 8.96 0.65 4.80
CA LEU A 5 7.93 1.33 4.03
C LEU A 5 6.99 0.32 3.38
N HIS A 6 5.76 0.20 3.90
CA HIS A 6 4.73 -0.60 3.23
C HIS A 6 4.44 -0.04 1.84
N VAL A 7 4.56 -0.88 0.81
CA VAL A 7 4.39 -0.52 -0.59
C VAL A 7 3.15 -1.20 -1.17
N CYS A 8 2.16 -0.42 -1.59
CA CYS A 8 0.94 -0.96 -2.18
C CYS A 8 1.07 -1.29 -3.67
N CYS A 9 1.92 -0.57 -4.41
CA CYS A 9 2.20 -0.79 -5.85
C CYS A 9 3.31 0.16 -6.33
N GLY A 10 3.86 -0.09 -7.51
CA GLY A 10 4.91 0.74 -8.10
C GLY A 10 4.55 2.22 -8.24
N PRO A 11 3.46 2.59 -8.94
CA PRO A 11 3.09 3.99 -9.14
C PRO A 11 2.87 4.79 -7.85
N CYS A 12 2.33 4.15 -6.79
CA CYS A 12 2.13 4.81 -5.50
C CYS A 12 3.43 4.99 -4.72
N SER A 13 4.52 4.32 -5.10
CA SER A 13 5.82 4.42 -4.42
C SER A 13 6.69 5.55 -4.98
N VAL A 14 6.40 6.02 -6.19
CA VAL A 14 7.24 6.99 -6.91
C VAL A 14 7.51 8.23 -6.08
N PHE A 15 6.48 8.97 -5.70
CA PHE A 15 6.65 10.20 -4.93
C PHE A 15 7.10 9.95 -3.48
N PRO A 16 6.50 9.00 -2.72
CA PRO A 16 6.94 8.73 -1.37
C PRO A 16 8.44 8.39 -1.26
N LEU A 17 8.97 7.54 -2.13
CA LEU A 17 10.39 7.19 -2.12
C LEU A 17 11.27 8.39 -2.45
N LYS A 18 10.93 9.14 -3.51
CA LYS A 18 11.64 10.37 -3.87
C LYS A 18 11.66 11.35 -2.69
N HIS A 19 10.50 11.65 -2.12
CA HIS A 19 10.34 12.59 -1.01
C HIS A 19 11.14 12.15 0.23
N LEU A 20 11.09 10.86 0.56
CA LEU A 20 11.85 10.33 1.70
C LEU A 20 13.36 10.44 1.47
N GLN A 21 13.85 10.17 0.27
CA GLN A 21 15.27 10.28 -0.07
C GLN A 21 15.77 11.73 -0.04
N GLU A 22 14.95 12.69 -0.45
CA GLU A 22 15.30 14.11 -0.54
C GLU A 22 15.19 14.81 0.82
N GLU A 23 14.10 14.60 1.56
CA GLU A 23 13.76 15.36 2.77
C GLU A 23 14.19 14.65 4.07
N TYR A 24 14.42 13.33 4.01
CA TYR A 24 14.75 12.49 5.16
C TYR A 24 15.92 11.54 4.86
N PRO A 25 17.10 12.08 4.46
CA PRO A 25 18.23 11.25 4.02
C PRO A 25 18.82 10.38 5.13
N GLU A 26 18.45 10.62 6.39
CA GLU A 26 18.84 9.80 7.53
C GLU A 26 18.12 8.44 7.59
N TYR A 27 17.06 8.25 6.79
CA TYR A 27 16.37 6.96 6.71
C TYR A 27 16.99 6.03 5.67
N GLU A 28 17.38 4.86 6.11
CA GLU A 28 17.64 3.68 5.28
C GLU A 28 16.31 2.98 5.03
N ILE A 29 15.80 3.05 3.81
CA ILE A 29 14.45 2.64 3.48
C ILE A 29 14.45 1.23 2.90
N THR A 30 13.69 0.33 3.52
CA THR A 30 13.36 -1.00 2.98
C THR A 30 11.90 -1.02 2.57
N GLY A 31 11.62 -1.38 1.32
CA GLY A 31 10.26 -1.56 0.82
C GLY A 31 9.65 -2.87 1.31
N PHE A 32 8.37 -2.87 1.68
CA PHE A 32 7.63 -4.06 2.10
C PHE A 32 6.32 -4.19 1.31
N PHE A 33 6.28 -5.14 0.37
CA PHE A 33 5.08 -5.45 -0.39
C PHE A 33 4.29 -6.56 0.31
N TYR A 34 3.22 -6.17 1.00
CA TYR A 34 2.24 -7.05 1.62
C TYR A 34 0.83 -6.57 1.29
N ASN A 35 0.16 -7.21 0.33
CA ASN A 35 -1.10 -6.73 -0.22
C ASN A 35 -2.10 -7.87 -0.48
N PRO A 36 -2.64 -8.51 0.58
CA PRO A 36 -3.60 -9.60 0.47
C PRO A 36 -4.94 -9.18 -0.15
N ASN A 37 -5.14 -7.86 -0.28
CA ASN A 37 -6.36 -7.26 -0.85
C ASN A 37 -6.35 -7.14 -2.38
N ILE A 38 -5.23 -7.44 -3.06
CA ILE A 38 -5.18 -7.22 -4.53
C ILE A 38 -5.76 -8.43 -5.25
N HIS A 39 -6.86 -8.22 -5.98
CA HIS A 39 -7.59 -9.23 -6.74
C HIS A 39 -8.00 -8.69 -8.11
N PRO A 40 -8.18 -9.57 -9.13
CA PRO A 40 -7.86 -11.01 -9.15
C PRO A 40 -6.35 -11.28 -9.21
N TYR A 41 -5.94 -12.55 -9.26
CA TYR A 41 -4.54 -12.94 -9.28
C TYR A 41 -3.70 -12.27 -10.38
N LYS A 42 -4.26 -12.09 -11.58
CA LYS A 42 -3.57 -11.39 -12.67
C LYS A 42 -3.26 -9.92 -12.32
N GLU A 43 -4.14 -9.26 -11.58
CA GLU A 43 -3.91 -7.89 -11.11
C GLU A 43 -2.83 -7.86 -10.02
N PHE A 44 -2.82 -8.84 -9.11
CA PHE A 44 -1.77 -9.00 -8.11
C PHE A 44 -0.39 -9.13 -8.77
N VAL A 45 -0.24 -10.09 -9.68
CA VAL A 45 1.03 -10.29 -10.43
C VAL A 45 1.43 -9.03 -11.18
N ARG A 46 0.51 -8.40 -11.90
CA ARG A 46 0.82 -7.21 -12.69
C ARG A 46 1.32 -6.04 -11.84
N ARG A 47 0.77 -5.84 -10.64
CA ARG A 47 1.24 -4.80 -9.71
C ARG A 47 2.60 -5.14 -9.12
N LEU A 48 2.81 -6.40 -8.79
CA LEU A 48 4.08 -6.88 -8.27
C LEU A 48 5.20 -6.72 -9.31
N ASP A 49 4.97 -7.15 -10.55
CA ASP A 49 5.95 -7.02 -11.64
C ASP A 49 6.27 -5.54 -11.94
N THR A 50 5.24 -4.68 -11.90
CA THR A 50 5.44 -3.22 -12.04
C THR A 50 6.29 -2.66 -10.91
N LEU A 51 6.11 -3.14 -9.68
CA LEU A 51 6.92 -2.71 -8.54
C LEU A 51 8.37 -3.17 -8.68
N ARG A 52 8.60 -4.43 -9.07
CA ARG A 52 9.94 -4.97 -9.31
C ARG A 52 10.71 -4.17 -10.37
N MET A 53 10.05 -3.93 -11.51
CA MET A 53 10.63 -3.11 -12.58
C MET A 53 10.98 -1.69 -12.10
N PHE A 54 10.11 -1.09 -11.29
CA PHE A 54 10.37 0.24 -10.75
C PHE A 54 11.51 0.24 -9.74
N ALA A 55 11.54 -0.73 -8.81
CA ALA A 55 12.61 -0.88 -7.83
C ALA A 55 13.99 -1.04 -8.50
N GLU A 56 14.07 -1.87 -9.55
CA GLU A 56 15.29 -2.04 -10.35
C GLU A 56 15.74 -0.71 -10.99
N LYS A 57 14.81 0.04 -11.60
CA LYS A 57 15.11 1.33 -12.25
C LYS A 57 15.66 2.38 -11.29
N ILE A 58 15.21 2.41 -10.03
CA ILE A 58 15.66 3.41 -9.05
C ILE A 58 16.77 2.88 -8.13
N GLY A 59 17.23 1.66 -8.34
CA GLY A 59 18.25 1.02 -7.50
C GLY A 59 17.80 0.74 -6.08
N LEU A 60 16.49 0.54 -5.86
CA LEU A 60 15.95 0.09 -4.56
C LEU A 60 16.22 -1.42 -4.41
N THR A 61 17.35 -1.76 -3.80
CA THR A 61 17.78 -3.15 -3.59
C THR A 61 17.06 -3.82 -2.43
N ASP A 62 16.65 -3.03 -1.42
CA ASP A 62 16.02 -3.53 -0.21
C ASP A 62 14.50 -3.54 -0.36
N LEU A 63 14.00 -4.57 -1.03
CA LEU A 63 12.57 -4.81 -1.26
C LEU A 63 12.18 -6.22 -0.80
N ILE A 64 11.36 -6.26 0.23
CA ILE A 64 10.79 -7.50 0.79
C ILE A 64 9.41 -7.70 0.17
N ILE A 65 9.17 -8.87 -0.36
CA ILE A 65 7.94 -9.20 -1.09
C ILE A 65 7.28 -10.43 -0.45
N ASP A 66 6.05 -10.25 0.00
CA ASP A 66 5.16 -11.37 0.32
C ASP A 66 4.31 -11.66 -0.94
N GLU A 67 4.58 -12.82 -1.56
CA GLU A 67 3.88 -13.27 -2.78
C GLU A 67 2.67 -14.16 -2.48
N LYS A 68 2.33 -14.35 -1.21
CA LYS A 68 1.19 -15.18 -0.84
C LYS A 68 -0.12 -14.55 -1.31
N TYR A 69 -0.87 -15.30 -2.11
CA TYR A 69 -2.19 -14.88 -2.61
C TYR A 69 -3.29 -15.52 -1.75
N THR A 70 -3.99 -14.71 -0.97
CA THR A 70 -4.94 -15.14 0.08
C THR A 70 -6.35 -14.60 -0.20
N LEU A 71 -6.91 -14.94 -1.37
CA LEU A 71 -8.20 -14.41 -1.82
C LEU A 71 -9.33 -14.76 -0.84
N GLU A 72 -9.45 -16.04 -0.51
CA GLU A 72 -10.56 -16.57 0.28
C GLU A 72 -10.53 -16.02 1.69
N GLU A 73 -9.37 -16.06 2.34
CA GLU A 73 -9.18 -15.55 3.70
C GLU A 73 -9.53 -14.06 3.76
N PHE A 74 -8.96 -13.27 2.84
CA PHE A 74 -9.23 -11.83 2.79
C PHE A 74 -10.73 -11.53 2.58
N LEU A 75 -11.40 -12.22 1.67
CA LEU A 75 -12.81 -11.97 1.38
C LEU A 75 -13.71 -12.34 2.55
N LEU A 76 -13.47 -13.48 3.21
CA LEU A 76 -14.24 -13.90 4.37
C LEU A 76 -14.12 -12.90 5.51
N GLU A 77 -12.91 -12.48 5.83
CA GLU A 77 -12.65 -11.51 6.88
C GLU A 77 -13.23 -10.12 6.54
N ALA A 78 -13.03 -9.63 5.31
CA ALA A 78 -13.52 -8.33 4.88
C ALA A 78 -15.05 -8.22 4.84
N LEU A 79 -15.77 -9.33 4.55
CA LEU A 79 -17.24 -9.38 4.54
C LEU A 79 -17.83 -9.28 5.95
N HIS A 80 -17.15 -9.82 6.95
CA HIS A 80 -17.64 -9.88 8.34
C HIS A 80 -16.97 -8.83 9.25
N ALA A 81 -16.10 -7.98 8.71
CA ALA A 81 -15.32 -7.03 9.50
C ALA A 81 -16.20 -5.95 10.16
N PRO A 82 -16.15 -5.78 11.49
CA PRO A 82 -16.74 -4.64 12.17
C PRO A 82 -16.09 -3.34 11.63
N GLY A 83 -16.83 -2.38 11.19
CA GLY A 83 -16.29 -1.15 10.60
C GLY A 83 -16.04 -1.22 9.10
N GLY A 84 -16.32 -2.37 8.48
CA GLY A 84 -16.34 -2.56 7.05
C GLY A 84 -14.99 -2.93 6.43
N ARG A 85 -15.05 -3.36 5.18
CA ARG A 85 -13.93 -3.94 4.42
C ARG A 85 -12.68 -3.05 4.32
N CYS A 86 -12.85 -1.72 4.22
CA CYS A 86 -11.71 -0.82 4.08
C CYS A 86 -10.92 -0.68 5.39
N THR A 87 -11.62 -0.60 6.52
CA THR A 87 -10.99 -0.60 7.85
C THR A 87 -10.20 -1.88 8.06
N HIS A 88 -10.81 -3.04 7.83
CA HIS A 88 -10.12 -4.33 7.89
C HIS A 88 -8.88 -4.37 6.99
N CYS A 89 -9.01 -3.93 5.74
CA CYS A 89 -7.91 -3.91 4.77
C CYS A 89 -6.72 -3.06 5.24
N TYR A 90 -6.97 -1.91 5.88
CA TYR A 90 -5.91 -1.07 6.43
C TYR A 90 -5.32 -1.68 7.70
N ASP A 91 -6.17 -2.15 8.63
CA ASP A 91 -5.72 -2.82 9.87
C ASP A 91 -4.79 -4.00 9.54
N LEU A 92 -5.21 -4.88 8.63
CA LEU A 92 -4.43 -6.06 8.23
C LEU A 92 -3.05 -5.69 7.68
N ARG A 93 -2.98 -4.72 6.79
CA ARG A 93 -1.70 -4.29 6.20
C ARG A 93 -0.81 -3.57 7.18
N MET A 94 -1.36 -2.69 8.01
CA MET A 94 -0.56 -1.93 8.97
C MET A 94 -0.06 -2.78 10.11
N ILE A 95 -0.88 -3.69 10.66
CA ILE A 95 -0.43 -4.58 11.73
C ILE A 95 0.67 -5.53 11.25
N GLN A 96 0.55 -6.07 10.03
CA GLN A 96 1.59 -6.94 9.48
C GLN A 96 2.89 -6.18 9.20
N THR A 97 2.79 -4.92 8.73
CA THR A 97 3.97 -4.08 8.52
C THR A 97 4.66 -3.74 9.85
N ALA A 98 3.90 -3.36 10.88
CA ALA A 98 4.45 -3.05 12.20
C ALA A 98 5.09 -4.28 12.85
N ARG A 99 4.44 -5.45 12.74
CA ARG A 99 4.97 -6.73 13.24
C ARG A 99 6.28 -7.09 12.55
N TYR A 100 6.32 -7.04 11.24
CA TYR A 100 7.54 -7.30 10.48
C TYR A 100 8.66 -6.32 10.87
N ALA A 101 8.33 -5.04 11.03
CA ALA A 101 9.30 -4.03 11.46
C ALA A 101 9.90 -4.35 12.83
N LYS A 102 9.07 -4.77 13.79
CA LYS A 102 9.52 -5.21 15.13
C LYS A 102 10.46 -6.43 15.06
N GLU A 103 9.99 -7.47 14.37
CA GLU A 103 10.72 -8.75 14.28
C GLU A 103 12.10 -8.60 13.62
N HIS A 104 12.27 -7.62 12.72
CA HIS A 104 13.51 -7.40 11.97
C HIS A 104 14.29 -6.16 12.41
N GLY A 105 13.90 -5.54 13.54
CA GLY A 105 14.64 -4.44 14.16
C GLY A 105 14.65 -3.14 13.35
N PHE A 106 13.55 -2.81 12.68
CA PHE A 106 13.34 -1.49 12.09
C PHE A 106 13.00 -0.45 13.17
N ASP A 107 13.51 0.77 13.03
CA ASP A 107 13.29 1.85 13.98
C ASP A 107 11.87 2.44 13.88
N CYS A 108 11.28 2.38 12.69
CA CYS A 108 9.92 2.86 12.42
C CYS A 108 9.35 2.24 11.14
N PHE A 109 8.05 2.46 10.91
CA PHE A 109 7.41 2.11 9.65
C PHE A 109 6.54 3.24 9.10
N SER A 110 6.26 3.18 7.80
CA SER A 110 5.33 4.08 7.10
C SER A 110 4.61 3.34 5.97
N THR A 111 3.80 4.05 5.18
CA THR A 111 3.06 3.45 4.06
C THR A 111 2.88 4.39 2.88
N THR A 112 3.04 3.86 1.67
CA THR A 112 2.74 4.57 0.42
C THR A 112 1.24 4.79 0.18
N LEU A 113 0.35 4.22 1.00
CA LEU A 113 -1.09 4.50 0.94
C LEU A 113 -1.41 5.97 1.18
N LEU A 114 -0.56 6.67 1.92
CA LEU A 114 -0.73 8.08 2.27
C LEU A 114 -0.55 9.04 1.07
N VAL A 115 -0.15 8.54 -0.11
CA VAL A 115 -0.01 9.38 -1.31
C VAL A 115 -1.31 9.58 -2.08
N SER A 116 -2.24 8.63 -1.98
CA SER A 116 -3.42 8.64 -2.83
C SER A 116 -4.56 9.48 -2.25
N PRO A 117 -5.08 10.48 -2.97
CA PRO A 117 -6.25 11.24 -2.54
C PRO A 117 -7.56 10.43 -2.56
N TYR A 118 -7.54 9.23 -3.16
CA TYR A 118 -8.69 8.34 -3.25
C TYR A 118 -8.77 7.32 -2.10
N GLN A 119 -7.74 7.27 -1.26
CA GLN A 119 -7.74 6.42 -0.07
C GLN A 119 -8.39 7.15 1.12
N GLN A 120 -8.92 6.39 2.05
CA GLN A 120 -9.51 6.94 3.28
C GLN A 120 -8.39 7.26 4.28
N HIS A 121 -7.79 8.44 4.12
CA HIS A 121 -6.55 8.84 4.79
C HIS A 121 -6.62 8.70 6.31
N ASP A 122 -7.72 9.15 6.92
CA ASP A 122 -7.90 9.09 8.38
C ASP A 122 -7.97 7.64 8.88
N LEU A 123 -8.61 6.74 8.14
CA LEU A 123 -8.64 5.32 8.49
C LEU A 123 -7.27 4.66 8.38
N ILE A 124 -6.46 5.06 7.38
CA ILE A 124 -5.08 4.57 7.27
C ILE A 124 -4.26 5.01 8.48
N LYS A 125 -4.39 6.28 8.88
CA LYS A 125 -3.70 6.83 10.03
C LYS A 125 -4.09 6.11 11.32
N ILE A 126 -5.39 5.95 11.58
CA ILE A 126 -5.91 5.21 12.74
C ILE A 126 -5.38 3.77 12.76
N ALA A 127 -5.43 3.05 11.64
CA ALA A 127 -4.94 1.69 11.54
C ALA A 127 -3.43 1.59 11.82
N ALA A 128 -2.65 2.54 11.31
CA ALA A 128 -1.20 2.56 11.51
C ALA A 128 -0.81 2.93 12.96
N GLU A 129 -1.49 3.91 13.56
CA GLU A 129 -1.29 4.28 14.97
C GLU A 129 -1.66 3.12 15.91
N LYS A 130 -2.76 2.42 15.62
CA LYS A 130 -3.18 1.22 16.36
C LYS A 130 -2.14 0.10 16.24
N ALA A 131 -1.61 -0.14 15.05
CA ALA A 131 -0.57 -1.13 14.80
C ALA A 131 0.74 -0.76 15.52
N ALA A 132 1.13 0.51 15.48
CA ALA A 132 2.30 1.03 16.20
C ALA A 132 2.20 0.79 17.71
N ALA A 133 1.04 1.08 18.30
CA ALA A 133 0.80 0.85 19.73
C ALA A 133 0.83 -0.65 20.08
N ALA A 134 0.25 -1.52 19.23
CA ALA A 134 0.18 -2.95 19.46
C ALA A 134 1.55 -3.64 19.39
N GLU A 135 2.37 -3.25 18.42
CA GLU A 135 3.68 -3.90 18.19
C GLU A 135 4.85 -3.14 18.83
N GLY A 136 4.65 -1.91 19.31
CA GLY A 136 5.69 -1.12 19.95
C GLY A 136 6.73 -0.57 18.96
N VAL A 137 6.36 -0.37 17.68
CA VAL A 137 7.21 0.24 16.66
C VAL A 137 6.58 1.54 16.20
N PRO A 138 7.29 2.68 16.20
CA PRO A 138 6.74 3.97 15.83
C PRO A 138 6.23 4.02 14.39
N PHE A 139 5.02 4.53 14.20
CA PHE A 139 4.51 4.90 12.89
C PHE A 139 5.00 6.30 12.51
N ARG A 140 5.71 6.42 11.39
CA ARG A 140 6.11 7.72 10.84
C ARG A 140 5.06 8.20 9.86
N TYR A 141 4.19 9.07 10.34
CA TYR A 141 3.18 9.72 9.49
C TYR A 141 3.82 10.81 8.65
N ILE A 142 3.63 10.74 7.32
CA ILE A 142 4.00 11.77 6.35
C ILE A 142 2.86 11.88 5.35
N ASP A 143 2.33 13.10 5.15
CA ASP A 143 1.31 13.33 4.13
C ASP A 143 1.95 13.46 2.74
N PHE A 144 1.88 12.41 1.95
CA PHE A 144 2.42 12.40 0.60
C PHE A 144 1.44 12.91 -0.48
N ARG A 145 0.20 13.27 -0.12
CA ARG A 145 -0.83 13.73 -1.08
C ARG A 145 -0.42 14.96 -1.90
N PRO A 146 0.34 15.94 -1.38
CA PRO A 146 0.81 17.07 -2.18
C PRO A 146 1.60 16.65 -3.42
N GLY A 147 2.33 15.54 -3.38
CA GLY A 147 3.11 15.01 -4.50
C GLY A 147 2.37 14.01 -5.40
N TRP A 148 1.06 13.81 -5.21
CA TRP A 148 0.29 12.86 -6.02
C TRP A 148 0.43 13.09 -7.52
N GLN A 149 0.26 14.34 -7.98
CA GLN A 149 0.33 14.69 -9.40
C GLN A 149 1.73 14.47 -10.00
N GLU A 150 2.77 14.75 -9.22
CA GLU A 150 4.16 14.49 -9.60
C GLU A 150 4.40 12.98 -9.77
N GLY A 151 3.99 12.18 -8.78
CA GLY A 151 4.07 10.72 -8.87
C GLY A 151 3.30 10.15 -10.07
N VAL A 152 2.13 10.72 -10.39
CA VAL A 152 1.36 10.39 -11.61
C VAL A 152 2.15 10.68 -12.87
N LYS A 153 2.77 11.86 -12.97
CA LYS A 153 3.57 12.29 -14.12
C LYS A 153 4.75 11.35 -14.33
N ILE A 154 5.57 11.16 -13.31
CA ILE A 154 6.76 10.29 -13.38
C ILE A 154 6.37 8.84 -13.73
N SER A 155 5.29 8.29 -13.12
CA SER A 155 4.85 6.93 -13.43
C SER A 155 4.40 6.74 -14.88
N ARG A 156 3.90 7.80 -15.54
CA ARG A 156 3.58 7.80 -16.99
C ARG A 156 4.83 7.87 -17.84
N GLU A 157 5.78 8.72 -17.50
CA GLU A 157 7.08 8.84 -18.20
C GLU A 157 7.87 7.53 -18.13
N LEU A 158 7.72 6.78 -17.04
CA LEU A 158 8.32 5.46 -16.87
C LEU A 158 7.47 4.32 -17.47
N GLU A 159 6.36 4.63 -18.15
CA GLU A 159 5.43 3.68 -18.76
C GLU A 159 4.94 2.59 -17.80
N MET A 160 4.81 2.93 -16.52
CA MET A 160 4.37 1.98 -15.49
C MET A 160 2.91 1.62 -15.65
N TYR A 161 2.58 0.36 -15.41
CA TYR A 161 1.17 -0.02 -15.27
C TYR A 161 0.53 0.74 -14.10
N ARG A 162 -0.57 1.43 -14.40
CA ARG A 162 -1.34 2.20 -13.41
C ARG A 162 -2.69 1.52 -13.19
N GLN A 163 -2.88 1.06 -11.96
CA GLN A 163 -4.09 0.37 -11.57
C GLN A 163 -5.32 1.27 -11.67
N PRO A 164 -6.45 0.75 -12.21
CA PRO A 164 -7.68 1.53 -12.35
C PRO A 164 -8.57 1.56 -11.08
N TYR A 165 -8.28 0.72 -10.07
CA TYR A 165 -9.03 0.61 -8.81
C TYR A 165 -8.10 0.35 -7.61
N CYS A 166 -8.64 0.42 -6.39
CA CYS A 166 -7.85 0.30 -5.15
C CYS A 166 -7.10 -1.05 -5.04
N GLY A 167 -7.71 -2.15 -5.44
CA GLY A 167 -7.08 -3.48 -5.45
C GLY A 167 -8.05 -4.63 -5.22
N CYS A 168 -8.98 -4.50 -4.28
CA CYS A 168 -9.91 -5.59 -3.98
C CYS A 168 -11.06 -5.68 -4.99
N VAL A 169 -11.65 -6.87 -5.13
CA VAL A 169 -12.81 -7.11 -6.02
C VAL A 169 -13.99 -6.19 -5.72
N PHE A 170 -14.17 -5.77 -4.46
CA PHE A 170 -15.22 -4.82 -4.11
C PHE A 170 -14.98 -3.44 -4.72
N SER A 171 -13.74 -2.96 -4.73
CA SER A 171 -13.39 -1.67 -5.35
C SER A 171 -13.44 -1.74 -6.88
N GLU A 172 -13.15 -2.90 -7.45
CA GLU A 172 -13.36 -3.17 -8.88
C GLU A 172 -14.86 -3.11 -9.21
N ARG A 173 -15.69 -3.84 -8.49
CA ARG A 173 -17.14 -3.82 -8.63
C ARG A 173 -17.69 -2.39 -8.51
N ASP A 174 -17.33 -1.65 -7.46
CA ASP A 174 -17.86 -0.30 -7.21
C ASP A 174 -17.49 0.68 -8.33
N ARG A 175 -16.37 0.44 -9.02
CA ARG A 175 -15.96 1.25 -10.15
C ARG A 175 -16.68 0.92 -11.45
N TYR A 176 -16.90 -0.35 -11.73
CA TYR A 176 -17.34 -0.80 -13.06
C TYR A 176 -18.77 -1.33 -13.11
N TYR A 177 -19.26 -1.90 -12.02
CA TYR A 177 -20.63 -2.41 -11.99
C TYR A 177 -21.63 -1.26 -11.94
N LYS A 178 -22.43 -1.19 -13.01
CA LYS A 178 -23.57 -0.27 -13.12
C LYS A 178 -24.83 -1.12 -13.30
N PRO A 179 -25.72 -1.18 -12.28
CA PRO A 179 -26.97 -1.93 -12.43
C PRO A 179 -27.76 -1.38 -13.63
N ARG A 180 -28.32 -2.27 -14.45
CA ARG A 180 -29.21 -1.87 -15.54
C ARG A 180 -30.47 -1.24 -14.93
N LYS A 181 -30.95 -0.13 -15.51
CA LYS A 181 -32.22 0.51 -15.08
C LYS A 181 -33.32 -0.57 -15.12
N GLY A 182 -33.96 -0.86 -13.99
CA GLY A 182 -35.06 -1.82 -13.87
C GLY A 182 -34.68 -3.20 -13.26
N GLN A 183 -33.45 -3.39 -12.79
CA GLN A 183 -33.04 -4.56 -11.99
C GLN A 183 -32.79 -4.08 -10.55
N ASN A 184 -33.85 -3.93 -9.77
CA ASN A 184 -33.83 -3.91 -8.31
C ASN A 184 -34.47 -5.16 -7.80
#